data_d6930a00582b541e1ef3b968de49677f
#
_entry.id   d6930a00582b541e1ef3b968de49677f
#
_cell.length_a   1.000
_cell.length_b   1.000
_cell.length_c   1.000
_cell.angle_alpha   90.00
_cell.angle_beta   90.00
_cell.angle_gamma   90.00
#
_symmetry.space_group_name_H-M   'P 1'
#
loop_
_entity.id
_entity.type
_entity.pdbx_description
1 polymer ?
#
loop_
_entity_poly.entity_id
_entity_poly.type
_entity_poly.pdbx_seq_one_letter_code
_entity_poly.pdbx_strand_id
1 'polypeptide(L)'
;MPVNRSTFLRRGVAVVAALPLLTLAACGYGSKSDSKETTKVAAGAKKIDGLDSVKIGYFGNLTHATALVGIQKGIFQKELGATKVSPAIFNAGPSEIEALNSGSIDIGWIGPSPSINGYVKSNGKSLKIIGGSASGGVKLVVNPKKIKSLKDVKGKKIATPQLGNTQDVAFLNWAADQSWKVDAQSGKGDVTVVRTDNKITPDAYKSGSIDGAWVPEPTASKLVAEGGKVLLDEASLWPDKKFVITNIIVSQKFLKAHPKAVEAVLKASVEANKWINANPDQAKAAANKQLEADSGKALKANVLDPAWKSIQFTNDPLAATLNTEAEHAVKAGLLEKPNLKGIYDLTLLNKVLKAEGESTVDAAGLGTS
;
A
#
# COMPACT_ATOMS: atom_id res chain seq x y z
N MET A 1 -7.50 77.96 5.82
CA MET A 1 -6.45 78.94 6.20
C MET A 1 -5.31 78.19 6.85
N PRO A 2 -4.08 78.63 6.70
CA PRO A 2 -3.15 78.07 5.67
C PRO A 2 -1.88 77.51 6.32
N VAL A 3 -1.18 76.69 5.53
CA VAL A 3 0.27 76.73 5.25
C VAL A 3 1.25 76.59 6.43
N ASN A 4 2.12 75.58 6.46
CA ASN A 4 3.51 75.91 6.13
C ASN A 4 4.36 74.67 5.75
N ARG A 5 5.16 74.87 4.74
CA ARG A 5 6.24 74.04 4.20
C ARG A 5 7.46 74.11 5.14
N SER A 6 8.20 73.03 5.25
CA SER A 6 9.65 73.13 5.31
C SER A 6 10.30 71.82 4.78
N THR A 7 11.00 71.98 3.71
CA THR A 7 11.98 71.15 3.06
C THR A 7 13.21 70.91 3.95
N PHE A 8 13.68 69.64 4.07
CA PHE A 8 15.08 69.37 4.32
C PHE A 8 15.55 68.12 3.55
N LEU A 9 16.40 68.42 2.59
CA LEU A 9 17.26 67.43 1.93
C LEU A 9 18.24 66.82 2.92
N ARG A 10 18.48 65.51 2.89
CA ARG A 10 19.85 64.97 2.99
C ARG A 10 19.89 63.43 2.77
N ARG A 11 20.63 63.14 1.71
CA ARG A 11 21.60 62.07 1.49
C ARG A 11 21.14 60.59 1.69
N GLY A 12 21.24 59.89 0.59
CA GLY A 12 21.00 58.48 0.39
C GLY A 12 22.00 57.55 1.11
N VAL A 13 21.47 56.44 1.46
CA VAL A 13 22.21 55.15 1.61
C VAL A 13 21.37 54.09 0.87
N ALA A 14 21.92 53.56 -0.19
CA ALA A 14 21.36 52.44 -0.90
C ALA A 14 21.55 51.17 -0.03
N VAL A 15 20.46 50.67 0.53
CA VAL A 15 20.42 49.32 1.09
C VAL A 15 19.80 48.42 0.04
N VAL A 16 20.64 47.57 -0.51
CA VAL A 16 20.21 46.44 -1.37
C VAL A 16 19.49 45.46 -0.46
N ALA A 17 18.16 45.46 -0.50
CA ALA A 17 17.33 44.46 0.14
C ALA A 17 17.29 43.24 -0.81
N ALA A 18 18.06 42.19 -0.49
CA ALA A 18 17.88 40.88 -1.06
C ALA A 18 16.54 40.30 -0.61
N LEU A 19 15.58 40.22 -1.54
CA LEU A 19 14.36 39.43 -1.33
C LEU A 19 14.74 37.95 -1.29
N PRO A 20 14.33 37.19 -0.27
CA PRO A 20 14.36 35.74 -0.36
C PRO A 20 13.25 35.30 -1.30
N LEU A 21 13.60 34.63 -2.40
CA LEU A 21 12.69 33.83 -3.21
C LEU A 21 12.10 32.74 -2.31
N LEU A 22 10.86 32.92 -1.90
CA LEU A 22 10.02 31.87 -1.35
C LEU A 22 9.73 30.89 -2.48
N THR A 23 10.50 29.83 -2.57
CA THR A 23 10.14 28.64 -3.33
C THR A 23 8.91 28.01 -2.68
N LEU A 24 7.76 28.11 -3.36
CA LEU A 24 6.59 27.30 -3.05
C LEU A 24 6.98 25.84 -3.18
N ALA A 25 7.23 25.19 -2.05
CA ALA A 25 7.32 23.74 -1.98
C ALA A 25 5.92 23.20 -2.28
N ALA A 26 5.73 22.68 -3.48
CA ALA A 26 4.58 21.86 -3.81
C ALA A 26 4.54 20.70 -2.80
N CYS A 27 3.45 20.59 -2.04
CA CYS A 27 3.18 19.46 -1.15
C CYS A 27 3.03 18.20 -2.02
N GLY A 28 4.13 17.50 -2.25
CA GLY A 28 4.10 16.18 -2.87
C GLY A 28 3.49 15.17 -1.90
N TYR A 29 2.49 14.47 -2.35
CA TYR A 29 1.81 13.36 -1.66
C TYR A 29 2.72 12.12 -1.63
N GLY A 30 3.72 12.13 -0.81
CA GLY A 30 4.63 11.01 -0.58
C GLY A 30 5.81 11.48 0.27
N SER A 31 5.95 10.95 1.47
CA SER A 31 7.13 11.17 2.29
C SER A 31 8.28 10.37 1.70
N LYS A 32 9.36 11.02 1.28
CA LYS A 32 10.61 10.32 0.98
C LYS A 32 11.21 9.83 2.28
N SER A 33 11.47 8.54 2.37
CA SER A 33 12.24 7.95 3.47
C SER A 33 13.73 8.22 3.22
N ASP A 34 14.34 9.10 4.00
CA ASP A 34 15.80 9.21 4.07
C ASP A 34 16.36 8.07 4.93
N SER A 35 16.28 6.83 4.42
CA SER A 35 16.91 5.68 5.09
C SER A 35 18.44 5.81 5.02
N LYS A 36 19.07 6.19 6.13
CA LYS A 36 20.52 6.41 6.26
C LYS A 36 21.39 5.15 6.28
N GLU A 37 20.89 3.98 6.02
CA GLU A 37 21.72 2.81 5.76
C GLU A 37 21.92 2.64 4.25
N THR A 38 22.86 3.36 3.69
CA THR A 38 23.34 3.11 2.33
C THR A 38 24.01 1.74 2.30
N THR A 39 23.33 0.73 1.80
CA THR A 39 23.96 -0.53 1.40
C THR A 39 25.10 -0.15 0.45
N LYS A 40 26.35 -0.46 0.82
CA LYS A 40 27.51 -0.16 -0.01
C LYS A 40 27.35 -0.91 -1.33
N VAL A 41 27.05 -0.18 -2.39
CA VAL A 41 27.07 -0.73 -3.75
C VAL A 41 28.47 -1.24 -4.03
N ALA A 42 28.60 -2.48 -4.53
CA ALA A 42 29.89 -3.07 -4.85
C ALA A 42 30.67 -2.18 -5.84
N ALA A 43 31.95 -1.97 -5.59
CA ALA A 43 32.79 -1.20 -6.49
C ALA A 43 32.76 -1.86 -7.89
N GLY A 44 32.41 -1.09 -8.93
CA GLY A 44 32.27 -1.60 -10.31
C GLY A 44 30.88 -2.08 -10.69
N ALA A 45 29.87 -2.02 -9.81
CA ALA A 45 28.48 -2.33 -10.17
C ALA A 45 28.01 -1.42 -11.31
N LYS A 46 27.32 -2.01 -12.29
CA LYS A 46 26.74 -1.27 -13.43
C LYS A 46 25.29 -0.89 -13.16
N LYS A 47 24.85 0.21 -13.75
CA LYS A 47 23.45 0.59 -13.78
C LYS A 47 22.65 -0.37 -14.68
N ILE A 48 21.45 -0.77 -14.24
CA ILE A 48 20.56 -1.58 -15.04
C ILE A 48 19.82 -0.66 -16.03
N ASP A 49 19.81 -1.02 -17.29
CA ASP A 49 19.16 -0.26 -18.38
C ASP A 49 19.56 1.23 -18.42
N GLY A 50 20.73 1.60 -17.87
CA GLY A 50 21.19 2.98 -17.78
C GLY A 50 20.44 3.84 -16.75
N LEU A 51 19.56 3.27 -15.94
CA LEU A 51 18.74 3.98 -14.97
C LEU A 51 19.54 4.50 -13.78
N ASP A 52 19.27 5.74 -13.38
CA ASP A 52 19.81 6.31 -12.13
C ASP A 52 19.12 5.73 -10.91
N SER A 53 17.79 5.50 -11.00
CA SER A 53 16.99 4.94 -9.91
C SER A 53 15.77 4.21 -10.42
N VAL A 54 15.27 3.25 -9.60
CA VAL A 54 13.93 2.67 -9.68
C VAL A 54 13.13 3.18 -8.49
N LYS A 55 11.95 3.76 -8.77
CA LYS A 55 11.07 4.35 -7.77
C LYS A 55 10.04 3.31 -7.34
N ILE A 56 10.06 2.94 -6.06
CA ILE A 56 9.26 1.86 -5.49
C ILE A 56 8.24 2.42 -4.51
N GLY A 57 6.93 2.18 -4.78
CA GLY A 57 5.83 2.51 -3.88
C GLY A 57 5.48 1.37 -2.94
N TYR A 58 5.11 1.68 -1.70
CA TYR A 58 4.57 0.71 -0.74
C TYR A 58 3.85 1.40 0.42
N PHE A 59 3.16 0.63 1.28
CA PHE A 59 2.54 1.17 2.49
C PHE A 59 3.33 0.79 3.74
N GLY A 60 3.27 1.64 4.76
CA GLY A 60 3.80 1.36 6.09
C GLY A 60 2.93 0.33 6.85
N ASN A 61 2.63 -0.81 6.22
CA ASN A 61 1.82 -1.92 6.74
C ASN A 61 2.61 -3.23 6.73
N LEU A 62 2.32 -4.13 7.67
CA LEU A 62 2.97 -5.45 7.70
C LEU A 62 2.57 -6.35 6.52
N THR A 63 1.41 -6.12 5.89
CA THR A 63 1.03 -6.78 4.64
C THR A 63 1.94 -6.42 3.46
N HIS A 64 2.78 -5.37 3.60
CA HIS A 64 3.82 -4.97 2.66
C HIS A 64 5.24 -5.38 3.10
N ALA A 65 5.35 -6.37 4.00
CA ALA A 65 6.64 -6.74 4.60
C ALA A 65 7.68 -7.20 3.58
N THR A 66 7.29 -7.72 2.41
CA THR A 66 8.23 -8.02 1.31
C THR A 66 9.02 -6.79 0.90
N ALA A 67 8.34 -5.64 0.69
CA ALA A 67 8.98 -4.37 0.37
C ALA A 67 9.79 -3.85 1.57
N LEU A 68 9.21 -3.85 2.78
CA LEU A 68 9.88 -3.37 4.00
C LEU A 68 11.19 -4.12 4.27
N VAL A 69 11.16 -5.45 4.23
CA VAL A 69 12.33 -6.31 4.46
C VAL A 69 13.34 -6.17 3.35
N GLY A 70 12.88 -6.17 2.08
CA GLY A 70 13.73 -6.02 0.92
C GLY A 70 14.51 -4.70 0.92
N ILE A 71 13.89 -3.59 1.36
CA ILE A 71 14.53 -2.29 1.52
C ILE A 71 15.47 -2.32 2.73
N GLN A 72 14.99 -2.73 3.91
CA GLN A 72 15.77 -2.72 5.16
C GLN A 72 17.01 -3.60 5.08
N LYS A 73 16.92 -4.73 4.38
CA LYS A 73 18.05 -5.67 4.18
C LYS A 73 18.91 -5.31 2.99
N GLY A 74 18.55 -4.31 2.19
CA GLY A 74 19.26 -3.92 0.97
C GLY A 74 19.16 -4.95 -0.16
N ILE A 75 18.17 -5.86 -0.13
CA ILE A 75 18.00 -6.91 -1.14
C ILE A 75 17.70 -6.27 -2.51
N PHE A 76 16.81 -5.28 -2.56
CA PHE A 76 16.53 -4.55 -3.81
C PHE A 76 17.79 -3.81 -4.32
N GLN A 77 18.55 -3.16 -3.44
CA GLN A 77 19.75 -2.45 -3.86
C GLN A 77 20.83 -3.40 -4.39
N LYS A 78 20.97 -4.59 -3.80
CA LYS A 78 21.86 -5.65 -4.25
C LYS A 78 21.54 -6.08 -5.69
N GLU A 79 20.28 -6.37 -5.98
CA GLU A 79 19.86 -6.84 -7.31
C GLU A 79 19.87 -5.71 -8.35
N LEU A 80 19.62 -4.46 -7.96
CA LEU A 80 19.65 -3.29 -8.84
C LEU A 80 21.08 -2.73 -9.07
N GLY A 81 22.10 -3.24 -8.39
CA GLY A 81 23.48 -2.84 -8.56
C GLY A 81 23.70 -1.34 -8.31
N ALA A 82 24.23 -0.60 -9.30
CA ALA A 82 24.44 0.85 -9.21
C ALA A 82 23.18 1.69 -9.42
N THR A 83 22.06 1.09 -9.87
CA THR A 83 20.77 1.76 -9.96
C THR A 83 20.18 1.90 -8.57
N LYS A 84 19.92 3.12 -8.13
CA LYS A 84 19.44 3.40 -6.76
C LYS A 84 17.98 2.93 -6.56
N VAL A 85 17.70 2.36 -5.39
CA VAL A 85 16.32 2.21 -4.92
C VAL A 85 15.81 3.55 -4.41
N SER A 86 14.67 4.01 -4.90
CA SER A 86 14.02 5.25 -4.44
C SER A 86 12.64 4.93 -3.88
N PRO A 87 12.51 4.67 -2.57
CA PRO A 87 11.25 4.30 -1.94
C PRO A 87 10.32 5.51 -1.78
N ALA A 88 9.01 5.26 -1.91
CA ALA A 88 7.93 6.21 -1.64
C ALA A 88 6.83 5.51 -0.82
N ILE A 89 6.41 6.14 0.28
CA ILE A 89 5.47 5.55 1.24
C ILE A 89 4.09 6.17 1.01
N PHE A 90 3.08 5.31 0.91
CA PHE A 90 1.68 5.69 0.75
C PHE A 90 0.84 5.22 1.94
N ASN A 91 -0.32 5.84 2.10
CA ASN A 91 -1.27 5.47 3.15
C ASN A 91 -2.41 4.59 2.60
N ALA A 92 -2.69 4.68 1.30
CA ALA A 92 -3.76 3.91 0.64
C ALA A 92 -3.54 3.81 -0.88
N GLY A 93 -4.23 2.84 -1.51
CA GLY A 93 -4.04 2.48 -2.91
C GLY A 93 -4.39 3.56 -3.93
N PRO A 94 -5.50 4.29 -3.83
CA PRO A 94 -5.83 5.31 -4.81
C PRO A 94 -4.73 6.34 -5.03
N SER A 95 -4.08 6.82 -3.97
CA SER A 95 -2.97 7.78 -4.07
C SER A 95 -1.70 7.15 -4.69
N GLU A 96 -1.46 5.86 -4.47
CA GLU A 96 -0.36 5.15 -5.11
C GLU A 96 -0.60 4.95 -6.61
N ILE A 97 -1.84 4.67 -7.04
CA ILE A 97 -2.22 4.61 -8.46
C ILE A 97 -2.01 5.96 -9.15
N GLU A 98 -2.35 7.07 -8.50
CA GLU A 98 -2.07 8.41 -9.03
C GLU A 98 -0.57 8.65 -9.20
N ALA A 99 0.25 8.23 -8.23
CA ALA A 99 1.70 8.33 -8.29
C ALA A 99 2.30 7.45 -9.42
N LEU A 100 1.76 6.25 -9.64
CA LEU A 100 2.16 5.38 -10.75
C LEU A 100 1.81 6.02 -12.10
N ASN A 101 0.60 6.55 -12.24
CA ASN A 101 0.14 7.17 -13.48
C ASN A 101 0.92 8.44 -13.83
N SER A 102 1.33 9.21 -12.82
CA SER A 102 2.16 10.41 -13.02
C SER A 102 3.65 10.11 -13.25
N GLY A 103 4.09 8.84 -13.07
CA GLY A 103 5.51 8.45 -13.12
C GLY A 103 6.30 8.89 -11.88
N SER A 104 5.62 9.23 -10.78
CA SER A 104 6.26 9.49 -9.49
C SER A 104 6.79 8.20 -8.85
N ILE A 105 6.19 7.04 -9.19
CA ILE A 105 6.73 5.70 -8.94
C ILE A 105 6.70 4.88 -10.23
N ASP A 106 7.53 3.84 -10.27
CA ASP A 106 7.67 2.92 -11.41
C ASP A 106 7.01 1.57 -11.13
N ILE A 107 7.18 1.07 -9.90
CA ILE A 107 6.70 -0.22 -9.38
C ILE A 107 6.07 0.04 -8.01
N GLY A 108 5.00 -0.69 -7.66
CA GLY A 108 4.31 -0.53 -6.37
C GLY A 108 3.87 -1.84 -5.76
N TRP A 109 3.86 -1.89 -4.42
CA TRP A 109 3.21 -2.92 -3.62
C TRP A 109 1.86 -2.39 -3.15
N ILE A 110 0.76 -2.98 -3.63
CA ILE A 110 -0.57 -2.40 -3.48
C ILE A 110 -1.66 -3.47 -3.34
N GLY A 111 -2.81 -3.12 -2.78
CA GLY A 111 -3.95 -4.01 -2.70
C GLY A 111 -4.64 -4.28 -4.04
N PRO A 112 -5.43 -5.38 -4.14
CA PRO A 112 -6.09 -5.78 -5.39
C PRO A 112 -7.14 -4.76 -5.86
N SER A 113 -8.00 -4.23 -5.01
CA SER A 113 -9.07 -3.33 -5.45
C SER A 113 -8.56 -2.04 -6.11
N PRO A 114 -7.56 -1.31 -5.57
CA PRO A 114 -6.96 -0.19 -6.29
C PRO A 114 -6.23 -0.61 -7.58
N SER A 115 -5.61 -1.80 -7.64
CA SER A 115 -5.01 -2.33 -8.88
C SER A 115 -6.06 -2.53 -9.97
N ILE A 116 -7.19 -3.18 -9.62
CA ILE A 116 -8.34 -3.38 -10.50
C ILE A 116 -8.87 -2.04 -11.00
N ASN A 117 -9.13 -1.10 -10.08
CA ASN A 117 -9.70 0.20 -10.40
C ASN A 117 -8.76 1.02 -11.32
N GLY A 118 -7.46 1.04 -11.03
CA GLY A 118 -6.45 1.71 -11.88
C GLY A 118 -6.38 1.10 -13.28
N TYR A 119 -6.41 -0.23 -13.38
CA TYR A 119 -6.43 -0.93 -14.66
C TYR A 119 -7.69 -0.62 -15.47
N VAL A 120 -8.88 -0.74 -14.85
CA VAL A 120 -10.17 -0.52 -15.51
C VAL A 120 -10.33 0.93 -15.95
N LYS A 121 -10.08 1.91 -15.08
CA LYS A 121 -10.20 3.35 -15.41
C LYS A 121 -9.25 3.79 -16.50
N SER A 122 -8.13 3.12 -16.69
CA SER A 122 -7.18 3.39 -17.78
C SER A 122 -7.49 2.61 -19.06
N ASN A 123 -8.60 1.88 -19.13
CA ASN A 123 -8.90 0.94 -20.21
C ASN A 123 -7.74 -0.06 -20.45
N GLY A 124 -7.18 -0.59 -19.36
CA GLY A 124 -6.12 -1.58 -19.41
C GLY A 124 -4.72 -1.04 -19.76
N LYS A 125 -4.49 0.29 -19.73
CA LYS A 125 -3.27 0.91 -20.27
C LYS A 125 -2.27 1.37 -19.21
N SER A 126 -2.66 1.54 -17.93
CA SER A 126 -1.76 2.12 -16.92
C SER A 126 -0.76 1.13 -16.35
N LEU A 127 -1.22 -0.02 -15.91
CA LEU A 127 -0.43 -0.96 -15.12
C LEU A 127 -0.56 -2.40 -15.57
N LYS A 128 0.35 -3.24 -15.06
CA LYS A 128 0.23 -4.70 -14.98
C LYS A 128 0.48 -5.14 -13.54
N ILE A 129 -0.21 -6.21 -13.12
CA ILE A 129 0.16 -6.98 -11.93
C ILE A 129 1.22 -7.98 -12.37
N ILE A 130 2.39 -7.93 -11.73
CA ILE A 130 3.57 -8.72 -12.13
C ILE A 130 3.99 -9.73 -11.07
N GLY A 131 3.34 -9.77 -9.92
CA GLY A 131 3.62 -10.73 -8.86
C GLY A 131 2.73 -10.56 -7.65
N GLY A 132 2.80 -11.56 -6.76
CA GLY A 132 2.22 -11.52 -5.42
C GLY A 132 3.21 -11.04 -4.37
N SER A 133 2.70 -10.76 -3.18
CA SER A 133 3.51 -10.37 -2.03
C SER A 133 2.96 -10.96 -0.73
N ALA A 134 1.66 -10.81 -0.47
CA ALA A 134 1.05 -11.28 0.76
C ALA A 134 -0.42 -11.68 0.59
N SER A 135 -0.86 -12.60 1.47
CA SER A 135 -2.25 -13.04 1.66
C SER A 135 -2.64 -12.91 3.12
N GLY A 136 -3.91 -12.63 3.40
CA GLY A 136 -4.46 -12.54 4.76
C GLY A 136 -4.14 -11.22 5.48
N GLY A 137 -4.21 -11.24 6.81
CA GLY A 137 -3.88 -10.07 7.64
C GLY A 137 -4.90 -8.94 7.61
N VAL A 138 -6.18 -9.24 7.42
CA VAL A 138 -7.28 -8.27 7.47
C VAL A 138 -8.36 -8.73 8.43
N LYS A 139 -8.85 -7.83 9.28
CA LYS A 139 -9.83 -8.18 10.32
C LYS A 139 -10.87 -7.06 10.52
N LEU A 140 -12.08 -7.47 10.87
CA LEU A 140 -13.05 -6.59 11.52
C LEU A 140 -12.79 -6.63 13.04
N VAL A 141 -12.26 -5.53 13.57
CA VAL A 141 -12.03 -5.36 15.01
C VAL A 141 -13.03 -4.35 15.55
N VAL A 142 -13.69 -4.68 16.65
CA VAL A 142 -14.81 -3.90 17.19
C VAL A 142 -14.66 -3.63 18.69
N ASN A 143 -15.37 -2.61 19.16
CA ASN A 143 -15.53 -2.36 20.58
C ASN A 143 -16.49 -3.41 21.19
N PRO A 144 -16.00 -4.32 22.04
CA PRO A 144 -16.82 -5.42 22.56
C PRO A 144 -17.93 -4.96 23.53
N LYS A 145 -17.88 -3.72 24.02
CA LYS A 145 -18.95 -3.13 24.83
C LYS A 145 -20.15 -2.70 23.98
N LYS A 146 -19.92 -2.41 22.68
CA LYS A 146 -20.96 -1.92 21.76
C LYS A 146 -21.40 -2.95 20.73
N ILE A 147 -20.52 -3.92 20.39
CA ILE A 147 -20.73 -4.92 19.34
C ILE A 147 -20.30 -6.28 19.90
N LYS A 148 -21.25 -7.20 20.07
CA LYS A 148 -21.01 -8.53 20.61
C LYS A 148 -21.08 -9.62 19.54
N SER A 149 -21.84 -9.38 18.46
CA SER A 149 -22.06 -10.28 17.34
C SER A 149 -22.02 -9.53 16.00
N LEU A 150 -21.95 -10.25 14.87
CA LEU A 150 -21.95 -9.65 13.53
C LEU A 150 -23.24 -8.84 13.26
N LYS A 151 -24.39 -9.24 13.84
CA LYS A 151 -25.66 -8.51 13.69
C LYS A 151 -25.65 -7.13 14.35
N ASP A 152 -24.87 -6.98 15.42
CA ASP A 152 -24.77 -5.72 16.17
C ASP A 152 -23.98 -4.64 15.43
N VAL A 153 -23.31 -4.97 14.32
CA VAL A 153 -22.60 -4.03 13.44
C VAL A 153 -23.57 -3.07 12.75
N LYS A 154 -24.85 -3.51 12.54
CA LYS A 154 -25.89 -2.64 12.00
C LYS A 154 -26.11 -1.42 12.92
N GLY A 155 -26.18 -0.23 12.34
CA GLY A 155 -26.33 1.04 13.06
C GLY A 155 -25.02 1.58 13.69
N LYS A 156 -23.89 0.92 13.48
CA LYS A 156 -22.60 1.33 14.03
C LYS A 156 -21.75 2.12 13.03
N LYS A 157 -20.68 2.72 13.55
CA LYS A 157 -19.66 3.44 12.77
C LYS A 157 -18.44 2.53 12.60
N ILE A 158 -18.22 2.04 11.40
CA ILE A 158 -17.09 1.16 11.07
C ILE A 158 -16.11 1.91 10.18
N ALA A 159 -14.85 1.97 10.60
CA ALA A 159 -13.80 2.58 9.79
C ALA A 159 -13.29 1.62 8.71
N THR A 160 -12.98 2.21 7.56
CA THR A 160 -12.20 1.60 6.46
C THR A 160 -11.13 2.59 6.02
N PRO A 161 -10.01 2.17 5.36
CA PRO A 161 -8.89 3.10 5.11
C PRO A 161 -9.25 4.29 4.22
N GLN A 162 -9.68 4.05 3.01
CA GLN A 162 -10.03 5.07 2.02
C GLN A 162 -11.10 4.53 1.06
N LEU A 163 -11.91 5.41 0.50
CA LEU A 163 -12.92 5.06 -0.52
C LEU A 163 -12.28 4.27 -1.68
N GLY A 164 -12.82 3.07 -1.93
CA GLY A 164 -12.33 2.18 -2.98
C GLY A 164 -11.02 1.46 -2.68
N ASN A 165 -10.48 1.58 -1.46
CA ASN A 165 -9.38 0.73 -1.00
C ASN A 165 -9.89 -0.71 -0.74
N THR A 166 -8.99 -1.70 -0.72
CA THR A 166 -9.37 -3.12 -0.60
C THR A 166 -10.31 -3.39 0.58
N GLN A 167 -10.00 -2.86 1.77
CA GLN A 167 -10.84 -3.06 2.95
C GLN A 167 -12.17 -2.31 2.90
N ASP A 168 -12.26 -1.22 2.16
CA ASP A 168 -13.52 -0.49 1.95
C ASP A 168 -14.45 -1.32 1.05
N VAL A 169 -13.93 -1.86 -0.03
CA VAL A 169 -14.64 -2.79 -0.93
C VAL A 169 -15.10 -4.03 -0.17
N ALA A 170 -14.20 -4.67 0.57
CA ALA A 170 -14.49 -5.89 1.33
C ALA A 170 -15.61 -5.67 2.36
N PHE A 171 -15.55 -4.57 3.12
CA PHE A 171 -16.59 -4.26 4.11
C PHE A 171 -17.94 -3.94 3.46
N LEU A 172 -17.96 -3.15 2.39
CA LEU A 172 -19.19 -2.80 1.67
C LEU A 172 -19.84 -4.04 1.04
N ASN A 173 -19.03 -4.92 0.43
CA ASN A 173 -19.52 -6.21 -0.08
C ASN A 173 -20.11 -7.07 1.04
N TRP A 174 -19.36 -7.20 2.16
CA TRP A 174 -19.84 -7.96 3.32
C TRP A 174 -21.17 -7.39 3.87
N ALA A 175 -21.31 -6.06 3.95
CA ALA A 175 -22.56 -5.42 4.37
C ALA A 175 -23.71 -5.73 3.40
N ALA A 176 -23.45 -5.73 2.09
CA ALA A 176 -24.44 -6.14 1.07
C ALA A 176 -24.84 -7.61 1.21
N ASP A 177 -23.90 -8.52 1.59
CA ASP A 177 -24.21 -9.92 1.90
C ASP A 177 -25.15 -10.08 3.12
N GLN A 178 -25.11 -9.13 4.06
CA GLN A 178 -26.05 -9.05 5.17
C GLN A 178 -27.39 -8.42 4.76
N SER A 179 -27.59 -8.11 3.47
CA SER A 179 -28.74 -7.35 2.96
C SER A 179 -28.87 -5.93 3.54
N TRP A 180 -27.75 -5.34 3.95
CA TRP A 180 -27.71 -3.96 4.44
C TRP A 180 -27.48 -3.00 3.28
N LYS A 181 -28.19 -1.88 3.33
CA LYS A 181 -28.06 -0.81 2.34
C LYS A 181 -27.08 0.23 2.85
N VAL A 182 -26.01 0.42 2.09
CA VAL A 182 -24.99 1.44 2.35
C VAL A 182 -24.72 2.15 1.04
N ASP A 183 -24.83 3.48 1.03
CA ASP A 183 -24.40 4.28 -0.10
C ASP A 183 -22.87 4.26 -0.19
N ALA A 184 -22.36 3.71 -1.29
CA ALA A 184 -20.93 3.45 -1.45
C ALA A 184 -20.08 4.72 -1.44
N GLN A 185 -20.60 5.86 -1.89
CA GLN A 185 -19.84 7.11 -1.95
C GLN A 185 -19.83 7.82 -0.59
N SER A 186 -20.97 8.04 0.02
CA SER A 186 -21.08 8.75 1.29
C SER A 186 -20.79 7.89 2.52
N GLY A 187 -20.86 6.55 2.38
CA GLY A 187 -20.73 5.60 3.49
C GLY A 187 -21.92 5.58 4.44
N LYS A 188 -23.04 6.24 4.09
CA LYS A 188 -24.27 6.30 4.92
C LYS A 188 -25.22 5.17 4.60
N GLY A 189 -25.95 4.69 5.60
CA GLY A 189 -26.96 3.65 5.42
C GLY A 189 -27.24 2.86 6.70
N ASP A 190 -27.50 1.57 6.54
CA ASP A 190 -27.75 0.63 7.66
C ASP A 190 -26.53 0.48 8.60
N VAL A 191 -25.35 0.84 8.13
CA VAL A 191 -24.12 1.04 8.88
C VAL A 191 -23.45 2.30 8.35
N THR A 192 -22.71 3.03 9.19
CA THR A 192 -21.94 4.19 8.74
C THR A 192 -20.49 3.78 8.48
N VAL A 193 -20.04 3.88 7.23
CA VAL A 193 -18.64 3.66 6.87
C VAL A 193 -17.87 4.97 6.98
N VAL A 194 -16.86 4.99 7.85
CA VAL A 194 -16.02 6.17 8.10
C VAL A 194 -14.64 5.91 7.46
N ARG A 195 -14.34 6.60 6.34
CA ARG A 195 -13.04 6.46 5.68
C ARG A 195 -11.97 7.16 6.53
N THR A 196 -11.12 6.38 7.14
CA THR A 196 -10.16 6.83 8.15
C THR A 196 -8.79 6.22 7.86
N ASP A 197 -7.78 7.06 7.69
CA ASP A 197 -6.39 6.60 7.48
C ASP A 197 -5.97 5.61 8.58
N ASN A 198 -5.29 4.53 8.18
CA ASN A 198 -4.81 3.50 9.10
C ASN A 198 -3.93 4.03 10.25
N LYS A 199 -3.25 5.17 10.04
CA LYS A 199 -2.40 5.81 11.07
C LYS A 199 -3.23 6.42 12.20
N ILE A 200 -4.41 6.96 11.88
CA ILE A 200 -5.29 7.65 12.84
C ILE A 200 -6.45 6.79 13.31
N THR A 201 -6.72 5.65 12.66
CA THR A 201 -7.80 4.73 13.05
C THR A 201 -7.71 4.29 14.53
N PRO A 202 -6.53 3.98 15.12
CA PRO A 202 -6.43 3.65 16.54
C PRO A 202 -6.88 4.79 17.46
N ASP A 203 -6.57 6.03 17.14
CA ASP A 203 -6.99 7.19 17.94
C ASP A 203 -8.50 7.44 17.80
N ALA A 204 -9.06 7.28 16.59
CA ALA A 204 -10.50 7.35 16.36
C ALA A 204 -11.27 6.26 17.13
N TYR A 205 -10.69 5.05 17.22
CA TYR A 205 -11.26 3.97 18.02
C TYR A 205 -11.20 4.27 19.52
N LYS A 206 -10.06 4.72 20.02
CA LYS A 206 -9.84 5.04 21.42
C LYS A 206 -10.73 6.19 21.90
N SER A 207 -10.94 7.21 21.08
CA SER A 207 -11.84 8.33 21.38
C SER A 207 -13.32 7.95 21.30
N GLY A 208 -13.65 6.76 20.77
CA GLY A 208 -15.03 6.34 20.55
C GLY A 208 -15.72 6.98 19.34
N SER A 209 -14.97 7.66 18.47
CA SER A 209 -15.47 8.26 17.22
C SER A 209 -15.93 7.21 16.23
N ILE A 210 -15.38 5.99 16.33
CA ILE A 210 -15.78 4.80 15.60
C ILE A 210 -16.05 3.64 16.57
N ASP A 211 -16.89 2.70 16.17
CA ASP A 211 -17.29 1.54 16.98
C ASP A 211 -16.48 0.28 16.61
N GLY A 212 -15.81 0.30 15.48
CA GLY A 212 -14.95 -0.76 14.97
C GLY A 212 -14.30 -0.36 13.66
N ALA A 213 -13.47 -1.25 13.11
CA ALA A 213 -12.81 -1.01 11.84
C ALA A 213 -12.54 -2.33 11.09
N TRP A 214 -12.65 -2.29 9.75
CA TRP A 214 -12.19 -3.34 8.84
C TRP A 214 -10.86 -2.91 8.25
N VAL A 215 -9.79 -3.45 8.78
CA VAL A 215 -8.45 -2.90 8.57
C VAL A 215 -7.39 -3.98 8.42
N PRO A 216 -6.28 -3.67 7.72
CA PRO A 216 -5.14 -4.56 7.59
C PRO A 216 -4.23 -4.50 8.82
N GLU A 217 -3.33 -5.48 8.93
CA GLU A 217 -2.25 -5.46 9.91
C GLU A 217 -1.16 -4.41 9.55
N PRO A 218 -0.62 -3.68 10.52
CA PRO A 218 -0.73 -3.88 11.98
C PRO A 218 -1.90 -3.14 12.64
N THR A 219 -2.76 -2.46 11.89
CA THR A 219 -3.83 -1.64 12.46
C THR A 219 -4.82 -2.50 13.23
N ALA A 220 -5.19 -3.68 12.72
CA ALA A 220 -6.08 -4.60 13.43
C ALA A 220 -5.51 -4.97 14.81
N SER A 221 -4.25 -5.37 14.89
CA SER A 221 -3.59 -5.70 16.16
C SER A 221 -3.41 -4.49 17.09
N LYS A 222 -3.24 -3.26 16.54
CA LYS A 222 -3.26 -2.03 17.35
C LYS A 222 -4.62 -1.83 18.03
N LEU A 223 -5.72 -2.03 17.30
CA LEU A 223 -7.06 -1.93 17.88
C LEU A 223 -7.31 -2.99 18.95
N VAL A 224 -6.82 -4.20 18.75
CA VAL A 224 -6.89 -5.27 19.77
C VAL A 224 -6.11 -4.88 21.03
N ALA A 225 -4.92 -4.30 20.88
CA ALA A 225 -4.11 -3.81 21.99
C ALA A 225 -4.78 -2.66 22.79
N GLU A 226 -5.70 -1.91 22.14
CA GLU A 226 -6.53 -0.88 22.76
C GLU A 226 -7.87 -1.45 23.30
N GLY A 227 -7.98 -2.78 23.48
CA GLY A 227 -9.16 -3.44 24.04
C GLY A 227 -10.24 -3.83 23.01
N GLY A 228 -9.93 -3.77 21.73
CA GLY A 228 -10.78 -4.27 20.67
C GLY A 228 -10.86 -5.80 20.64
N LYS A 229 -11.94 -6.32 20.07
CA LYS A 229 -12.15 -7.74 19.81
C LYS A 229 -12.19 -8.00 18.31
N VAL A 230 -11.43 -8.98 17.84
CA VAL A 230 -11.61 -9.50 16.49
C VAL A 230 -12.98 -10.15 16.41
N LEU A 231 -13.86 -9.59 15.60
CA LEU A 231 -15.21 -10.11 15.36
C LEU A 231 -15.24 -11.03 14.14
N LEU A 232 -14.41 -10.73 13.14
CA LEU A 232 -14.27 -11.50 11.93
C LEU A 232 -12.82 -11.38 11.40
N ASP A 233 -12.24 -12.50 11.03
CA ASP A 233 -11.04 -12.57 10.21
C ASP A 233 -11.47 -12.72 8.76
N GLU A 234 -11.07 -11.79 7.88
CA GLU A 234 -11.51 -11.77 6.48
C GLU A 234 -11.13 -13.07 5.75
N ALA A 235 -10.04 -13.71 6.12
CA ALA A 235 -9.64 -14.99 5.54
C ALA A 235 -10.74 -16.06 5.67
N SER A 236 -11.58 -16.00 6.72
CA SER A 236 -12.69 -16.94 6.89
C SER A 236 -13.80 -16.83 5.84
N LEU A 237 -13.82 -15.76 5.07
CA LEU A 237 -14.78 -15.52 3.98
C LEU A 237 -14.29 -16.07 2.63
N TRP A 238 -13.05 -16.53 2.56
CA TRP A 238 -12.40 -16.95 1.32
C TRP A 238 -12.17 -18.46 1.28
N PRO A 239 -12.25 -19.09 0.09
CA PRO A 239 -11.86 -20.48 -0.09
C PRO A 239 -10.43 -20.73 0.42
N ASP A 240 -10.22 -21.84 1.11
CA ASP A 240 -8.94 -22.22 1.72
C ASP A 240 -8.30 -21.14 2.60
N LYS A 241 -9.08 -20.13 3.02
CA LYS A 241 -8.64 -18.94 3.77
C LYS A 241 -7.55 -18.15 3.04
N LYS A 242 -7.53 -18.21 1.71
CA LYS A 242 -6.54 -17.55 0.86
C LYS A 242 -7.20 -16.49 -0.01
N PHE A 243 -6.65 -15.29 0.01
CA PHE A 243 -7.00 -14.18 -0.88
C PHE A 243 -5.81 -13.25 -1.00
N VAL A 244 -5.69 -12.59 -2.13
CA VAL A 244 -4.62 -11.62 -2.31
C VAL A 244 -4.90 -10.37 -1.48
N ILE A 245 -3.90 -9.92 -0.71
CA ILE A 245 -3.96 -8.65 0.02
C ILE A 245 -2.97 -7.63 -0.55
N THR A 246 -1.84 -8.11 -1.06
CA THR A 246 -0.81 -7.25 -1.65
C THR A 246 -0.25 -7.88 -2.91
N ASN A 247 -0.37 -7.15 -4.02
CA ASN A 247 0.21 -7.43 -5.32
C ASN A 247 1.43 -6.54 -5.56
N ILE A 248 2.26 -6.93 -6.53
CA ILE A 248 3.28 -6.08 -7.14
C ILE A 248 2.73 -5.60 -8.47
N ILE A 249 2.64 -4.28 -8.65
CA ILE A 249 2.25 -3.64 -9.90
C ILE A 249 3.42 -2.89 -10.53
N VAL A 250 3.36 -2.71 -11.84
CA VAL A 250 4.32 -1.92 -12.60
C VAL A 250 3.60 -1.04 -13.62
N SER A 251 4.09 0.18 -13.85
CA SER A 251 3.66 0.99 -14.99
C SER A 251 3.98 0.26 -16.29
N GLN A 252 3.01 0.13 -17.21
CA GLN A 252 3.26 -0.53 -18.50
C GLN A 252 4.33 0.19 -19.32
N LYS A 253 4.42 1.51 -19.18
CA LYS A 253 5.49 2.30 -19.79
C LYS A 253 6.86 1.89 -19.29
N PHE A 254 7.00 1.73 -17.97
CA PHE A 254 8.26 1.34 -17.35
C PHE A 254 8.62 -0.13 -17.67
N LEU A 255 7.64 -1.06 -17.62
CA LEU A 255 7.83 -2.45 -17.98
C LEU A 255 8.37 -2.59 -19.40
N LYS A 256 7.78 -1.86 -20.36
CA LYS A 256 8.22 -1.88 -21.76
C LYS A 256 9.62 -1.29 -21.96
N ALA A 257 9.92 -0.19 -21.27
CA ALA A 257 11.19 0.53 -21.44
C ALA A 257 12.36 -0.13 -20.69
N HIS A 258 12.09 -0.74 -19.52
CA HIS A 258 13.13 -1.22 -18.59
C HIS A 258 12.82 -2.64 -18.03
N PRO A 259 12.63 -3.64 -18.90
CA PRO A 259 12.24 -4.99 -18.46
C PRO A 259 13.30 -5.66 -17.57
N LYS A 260 14.59 -5.34 -17.73
CA LYS A 260 15.66 -5.87 -16.88
C LYS A 260 15.62 -5.30 -15.47
N ALA A 261 15.23 -4.03 -15.33
CA ALA A 261 15.05 -3.43 -14.00
C ALA A 261 13.84 -4.03 -13.29
N VAL A 262 12.74 -4.30 -14.02
CA VAL A 262 11.57 -5.01 -13.48
C VAL A 262 11.94 -6.43 -13.06
N GLU A 263 12.70 -7.18 -13.90
CA GLU A 263 13.19 -8.52 -13.56
C GLU A 263 14.05 -8.53 -12.30
N ALA A 264 14.94 -7.54 -12.13
CA ALA A 264 15.78 -7.40 -10.95
C ALA A 264 14.96 -7.12 -9.67
N VAL A 265 13.92 -6.28 -9.77
CA VAL A 265 13.00 -6.03 -8.64
C VAL A 265 12.20 -7.29 -8.29
N LEU A 266 11.73 -8.04 -9.28
CA LEU A 266 11.02 -9.31 -9.04
C LEU A 266 11.95 -10.35 -8.41
N LYS A 267 13.21 -10.45 -8.86
CA LYS A 267 14.21 -11.32 -8.26
C LYS A 267 14.44 -10.95 -6.79
N ALA A 268 14.62 -9.66 -6.50
CA ALA A 268 14.74 -9.16 -5.13
C ALA A 268 13.49 -9.45 -4.29
N SER A 269 12.29 -9.36 -4.86
CA SER A 269 11.04 -9.69 -4.16
C SER A 269 10.95 -11.18 -3.85
N VAL A 270 11.30 -12.06 -4.78
CA VAL A 270 11.35 -13.52 -4.57
C VAL A 270 12.38 -13.86 -3.49
N GLU A 271 13.60 -13.29 -3.56
CA GLU A 271 14.63 -13.46 -2.51
C GLU A 271 14.12 -12.98 -1.14
N ALA A 272 13.45 -11.82 -1.09
CA ALA A 272 12.88 -11.28 0.13
C ALA A 272 11.82 -12.22 0.74
N ASN A 273 10.87 -12.72 -0.05
CA ASN A 273 9.84 -13.66 0.42
C ASN A 273 10.45 -14.98 0.89
N LYS A 274 11.43 -15.51 0.16
CA LYS A 274 12.16 -16.73 0.56
C LYS A 274 12.88 -16.52 1.91
N TRP A 275 13.54 -15.37 2.07
CA TRP A 275 14.22 -15.03 3.31
C TRP A 275 13.24 -14.82 4.47
N ILE A 276 12.10 -14.13 4.25
CA ILE A 276 11.04 -13.93 5.24
C ILE A 276 10.52 -15.27 5.76
N ASN A 277 10.21 -16.19 4.86
CA ASN A 277 9.64 -17.49 5.21
C ASN A 277 10.66 -18.41 5.91
N ALA A 278 11.94 -18.30 5.57
CA ALA A 278 13.03 -19.06 6.20
C ALA A 278 13.46 -18.48 7.56
N ASN A 279 13.26 -17.17 7.79
CA ASN A 279 13.76 -16.46 8.96
C ASN A 279 12.68 -15.57 9.61
N PRO A 280 11.53 -16.12 10.04
CA PRO A 280 10.36 -15.31 10.41
C PRO A 280 10.62 -14.32 11.54
N ASP A 281 11.41 -14.64 12.56
CA ASP A 281 11.70 -13.73 13.68
C ASP A 281 12.63 -12.59 13.25
N GLN A 282 13.64 -12.89 12.44
CA GLN A 282 14.54 -11.85 11.91
C GLN A 282 13.82 -10.98 10.89
N ALA A 283 12.93 -11.55 10.09
CA ALA A 283 12.13 -10.83 9.10
C ALA A 283 11.13 -9.87 9.78
N LYS A 284 10.48 -10.34 10.83
CA LYS A 284 9.62 -9.52 11.68
C LYS A 284 10.37 -8.33 12.28
N ALA A 285 11.57 -8.56 12.79
CA ALA A 285 12.43 -7.51 13.34
C ALA A 285 12.88 -6.51 12.24
N ALA A 286 13.27 -7.00 11.06
CA ALA A 286 13.66 -6.15 9.92
C ALA A 286 12.49 -5.30 9.41
N ALA A 287 11.31 -5.89 9.24
CA ALA A 287 10.10 -5.15 8.86
C ALA A 287 9.76 -4.06 9.89
N ASN A 288 9.85 -4.37 11.19
CA ASN A 288 9.59 -3.39 12.25
C ASN A 288 10.60 -2.25 12.27
N LYS A 289 11.88 -2.54 12.01
CA LYS A 289 12.93 -1.51 11.88
C LYS A 289 12.67 -0.58 10.70
N GLN A 290 12.20 -1.13 9.55
CA GLN A 290 11.80 -0.29 8.42
C GLN A 290 10.57 0.56 8.75
N LEU A 291 9.53 -0.02 9.41
CA LEU A 291 8.37 0.75 9.85
C LEU A 291 8.75 1.88 10.83
N GLU A 292 9.74 1.66 11.69
CA GLU A 292 10.28 2.71 12.57
C GLU A 292 10.96 3.81 11.76
N ALA A 293 11.78 3.45 10.77
CA ALA A 293 12.42 4.42 9.88
C ALA A 293 11.39 5.25 9.10
N ASP A 294 10.30 4.61 8.66
CA ASP A 294 9.23 5.24 7.87
C ASP A 294 8.28 6.13 8.67
N SER A 295 8.04 5.81 9.94
CA SER A 295 7.00 6.44 10.78
C SER A 295 7.50 7.08 12.07
N GLY A 296 8.79 6.91 12.38
CA GLY A 296 9.41 7.37 13.63
C GLY A 296 9.09 6.51 14.85
N LYS A 297 8.36 5.38 14.69
CA LYS A 297 7.95 4.54 15.83
C LYS A 297 7.86 3.07 15.48
N ALA A 298 8.62 2.25 16.19
CA ALA A 298 8.52 0.79 16.13
C ALA A 298 7.21 0.27 16.75
N LEU A 299 6.73 -0.86 16.25
CA LEU A 299 5.62 -1.60 16.84
C LEU A 299 6.08 -2.33 18.10
N LYS A 300 5.24 -2.34 19.12
CA LYS A 300 5.46 -3.16 20.33
C LYS A 300 5.18 -4.64 20.03
N ALA A 301 5.81 -5.55 20.77
CA ALA A 301 5.67 -6.99 20.57
C ALA A 301 4.21 -7.48 20.64
N ASN A 302 3.40 -6.94 21.56
CA ASN A 302 1.98 -7.29 21.67
C ASN A 302 1.10 -6.87 20.47
N VAL A 303 1.62 -6.04 19.56
CA VAL A 303 1.01 -5.68 18.26
C VAL A 303 1.69 -6.47 17.14
N LEU A 304 3.01 -6.47 17.13
CA LEU A 304 3.82 -7.03 16.05
C LEU A 304 3.63 -8.56 15.90
N ASP A 305 3.67 -9.30 17.03
CA ASP A 305 3.62 -10.76 17.00
C ASP A 305 2.28 -11.32 16.48
N PRO A 306 1.10 -10.89 16.96
CA PRO A 306 -0.17 -11.35 16.40
C PRO A 306 -0.40 -10.87 14.97
N ALA A 307 0.04 -9.66 14.63
CA ALA A 307 -0.05 -9.14 13.28
C ALA A 307 0.73 -10.01 12.28
N TRP A 308 1.99 -10.32 12.60
CA TRP A 308 2.86 -11.14 11.75
C TRP A 308 2.28 -12.52 11.48
N LYS A 309 1.74 -13.17 12.51
CA LYS A 309 1.17 -14.52 12.42
C LYS A 309 -0.07 -14.63 11.52
N SER A 310 -0.74 -13.52 11.24
CA SER A 310 -1.96 -13.50 10.42
C SER A 310 -1.69 -13.26 8.92
N ILE A 311 -0.43 -13.09 8.53
CA ILE A 311 -0.03 -12.79 7.15
C ILE A 311 0.76 -13.97 6.59
N GLN A 312 0.49 -14.33 5.35
CA GLN A 312 1.26 -15.29 4.56
C GLN A 312 2.00 -14.55 3.45
N PHE A 313 3.31 -14.73 3.35
CA PHE A 313 4.12 -14.10 2.32
C PHE A 313 4.30 -15.09 1.16
N THR A 314 3.96 -14.65 -0.05
CA THR A 314 3.91 -15.49 -1.24
C THR A 314 4.26 -14.72 -2.50
N ASN A 315 4.92 -15.40 -3.45
CA ASN A 315 5.18 -14.87 -4.79
C ASN A 315 3.97 -15.03 -5.72
N ASP A 316 3.04 -15.95 -5.36
CA ASP A 316 1.81 -16.17 -6.08
C ASP A 316 0.86 -14.99 -5.87
N PRO A 317 0.43 -14.30 -6.95
CA PRO A 317 -0.54 -13.22 -6.85
C PRO A 317 -1.96 -13.70 -6.57
N LEU A 318 -2.18 -15.00 -6.36
CA LEU A 318 -3.48 -15.63 -6.12
C LEU A 318 -4.54 -15.18 -7.16
N ALA A 319 -4.15 -15.20 -8.43
CA ALA A 319 -4.91 -14.60 -9.52
C ALA A 319 -6.37 -15.08 -9.61
N ALA A 320 -6.66 -16.30 -9.18
CA ALA A 320 -8.02 -16.83 -9.10
C ALA A 320 -8.95 -16.00 -8.18
N THR A 321 -8.40 -15.28 -7.19
CA THR A 321 -9.20 -14.45 -6.27
C THR A 321 -9.53 -13.06 -6.84
N LEU A 322 -8.82 -12.61 -7.90
CA LEU A 322 -8.95 -11.26 -8.41
C LEU A 322 -10.34 -10.97 -9.05
N ASN A 323 -10.93 -11.96 -9.73
CA ASN A 323 -12.28 -11.83 -10.26
C ASN A 323 -13.30 -11.64 -9.13
N THR A 324 -13.18 -12.42 -8.06
CA THR A 324 -14.04 -12.28 -6.87
C THR A 324 -13.88 -10.91 -6.22
N GLU A 325 -12.64 -10.40 -6.12
CA GLU A 325 -12.37 -9.03 -5.65
C GLU A 325 -13.08 -7.96 -6.52
N ALA A 326 -13.07 -8.15 -7.83
CA ALA A 326 -13.76 -7.27 -8.75
C ALA A 326 -15.29 -7.36 -8.62
N GLU A 327 -15.84 -8.58 -8.44
CA GLU A 327 -17.25 -8.81 -8.17
C GLU A 327 -17.69 -8.16 -6.86
N HIS A 328 -16.85 -8.20 -5.81
CA HIS A 328 -17.06 -7.48 -4.56
C HIS A 328 -17.17 -5.97 -4.79
N ALA A 329 -16.30 -5.39 -5.63
CA ALA A 329 -16.36 -3.96 -5.96
C ALA A 329 -17.61 -3.58 -6.76
N VAL A 330 -18.07 -4.45 -7.67
CA VAL A 330 -19.32 -4.27 -8.42
C VAL A 330 -20.51 -4.32 -7.47
N LYS A 331 -20.60 -5.34 -6.60
CA LYS A 331 -21.66 -5.50 -5.62
C LYS A 331 -21.71 -4.35 -4.61
N ALA A 332 -20.53 -3.85 -4.23
CA ALA A 332 -20.39 -2.66 -3.39
C ALA A 332 -20.80 -1.36 -4.08
N GLY A 333 -21.09 -1.35 -5.38
CA GLY A 333 -21.44 -0.15 -6.14
C GLY A 333 -20.28 0.80 -6.42
N LEU A 334 -19.04 0.28 -6.35
CA LEU A 334 -17.81 1.06 -6.57
C LEU A 334 -17.20 0.84 -7.95
N LEU A 335 -17.63 -0.18 -8.67
CA LEU A 335 -17.14 -0.52 -9.99
C LEU A 335 -18.30 -1.03 -10.86
N GLU A 336 -18.28 -0.70 -12.15
CA GLU A 336 -19.09 -1.41 -13.14
C GLU A 336 -18.41 -2.74 -13.49
N LYS A 337 -19.14 -3.68 -14.14
CA LYS A 337 -18.59 -4.99 -14.51
C LYS A 337 -17.31 -4.81 -15.35
N PRO A 338 -16.13 -5.14 -14.80
CA PRO A 338 -14.87 -4.87 -15.48
C PRO A 338 -14.48 -5.99 -16.44
N ASN A 339 -13.67 -5.64 -17.44
CA ASN A 339 -12.87 -6.61 -18.19
C ASN A 339 -11.44 -6.58 -17.63
N LEU A 340 -11.03 -7.66 -16.98
CA LEU A 340 -9.71 -7.81 -16.38
C LEU A 340 -8.74 -8.62 -17.26
N LYS A 341 -9.15 -9.02 -18.48
CA LYS A 341 -8.25 -9.75 -19.40
C LYS A 341 -6.98 -8.94 -19.67
N GLY A 342 -5.84 -9.54 -19.44
CA GLY A 342 -4.54 -8.92 -19.63
C GLY A 342 -4.06 -8.05 -18.48
N ILE A 343 -4.72 -8.06 -17.30
CA ILE A 343 -4.23 -7.32 -16.11
C ILE A 343 -2.92 -7.90 -15.57
N TYR A 344 -2.70 -9.22 -15.70
CA TYR A 344 -1.46 -9.88 -15.29
C TYR A 344 -0.45 -9.97 -16.44
N ASP A 345 0.82 -9.72 -16.10
CA ASP A 345 1.98 -10.14 -16.88
C ASP A 345 2.96 -10.85 -15.94
N LEU A 346 2.89 -12.17 -15.88
CA LEU A 346 3.70 -13.01 -14.99
C LEU A 346 4.94 -13.59 -15.68
N THR A 347 5.24 -13.15 -16.89
CA THR A 347 6.34 -13.68 -17.72
C THR A 347 7.69 -13.56 -17.00
N LEU A 348 8.02 -12.36 -16.50
CA LEU A 348 9.29 -12.12 -15.81
C LEU A 348 9.33 -12.82 -14.45
N LEU A 349 8.23 -12.81 -13.69
CA LEU A 349 8.16 -13.53 -12.42
C LEU A 349 8.40 -15.03 -12.63
N ASN A 350 7.71 -15.65 -13.58
CA ASN A 350 7.85 -17.08 -13.87
C ASN A 350 9.26 -17.44 -14.38
N LYS A 351 9.92 -16.52 -15.09
CA LYS A 351 11.33 -16.68 -15.45
C LYS A 351 12.22 -16.69 -14.19
N VAL A 352 12.01 -15.77 -13.26
CA VAL A 352 12.75 -15.71 -12.00
C VAL A 352 12.50 -16.94 -11.14
N LEU A 353 11.23 -17.35 -10.95
CA LEU A 353 10.87 -18.52 -10.16
C LEU A 353 11.53 -19.79 -10.68
N LYS A 354 11.51 -20.01 -12.01
CA LYS A 354 12.21 -21.14 -12.64
C LYS A 354 13.71 -21.11 -12.39
N ALA A 355 14.34 -19.94 -12.47
CA ALA A 355 15.77 -19.80 -12.21
C ALA A 355 16.15 -20.08 -10.74
N GLU A 356 15.22 -19.81 -9.80
CA GLU A 356 15.37 -20.11 -8.37
C GLU A 356 14.91 -21.52 -7.96
N GLY A 357 14.48 -22.36 -8.96
CA GLY A 357 13.98 -23.72 -8.70
C GLY A 357 12.60 -23.76 -8.04
N GLU A 358 11.83 -22.68 -8.12
CA GLU A 358 10.47 -22.59 -7.58
C GLU A 358 9.41 -22.86 -8.66
N SER A 359 8.21 -23.27 -8.22
CA SER A 359 7.07 -23.46 -9.09
C SER A 359 6.61 -22.15 -9.72
N THR A 360 6.23 -22.21 -10.99
CA THR A 360 5.60 -21.07 -11.67
C THR A 360 4.19 -20.81 -11.15
N VAL A 361 3.72 -19.58 -11.31
CA VAL A 361 2.38 -19.14 -10.91
C VAL A 361 1.51 -18.89 -12.15
N ASP A 362 0.20 -19.02 -11.99
CA ASP A 362 -0.79 -18.91 -13.05
C ASP A 362 -1.56 -17.59 -12.96
N ALA A 363 -1.99 -17.07 -14.10
CA ALA A 363 -2.77 -15.83 -14.19
C ALA A 363 -4.28 -16.07 -14.15
N ALA A 364 -4.76 -17.29 -13.95
CA ALA A 364 -6.17 -17.68 -13.91
C ALA A 364 -7.01 -17.15 -15.11
N GLY A 365 -6.43 -17.18 -16.31
CA GLY A 365 -7.07 -16.66 -17.52
C GLY A 365 -7.05 -15.15 -17.69
N LEU A 366 -6.47 -14.41 -16.73
CA LEU A 366 -6.39 -12.94 -16.73
C LEU A 366 -5.04 -12.41 -17.25
N GLY A 367 -4.20 -13.29 -17.79
CA GLY A 367 -2.90 -12.95 -18.36
C GLY A 367 -2.97 -12.20 -19.69
N THR A 368 -1.83 -11.66 -20.11
CA THR A 368 -1.62 -11.21 -21.48
C THR A 368 -1.66 -12.42 -22.41
N SER A 369 -2.43 -12.34 -23.49
CA SER A 369 -2.46 -13.35 -24.56
C SER A 369 -1.20 -13.30 -25.41
#